data_f48f4d0ce225a81daead93e368446560
#
_entry.id   f48f4d0ce225a81daead93e368446560
#
_cell.length_a   1.000
_cell.length_b   1.000
_cell.length_c   1.000
_cell.angle_alpha   90.00
_cell.angle_beta   90.00
_cell.angle_gamma   90.00
#
_symmetry.space_group_name_H-M   'P 1'
#
loop_
_entity.id
_entity.type
_entity.pdbx_description
1 polymer ?
#
loop_
_entity_poly.entity_id
_entity_poly.type
_entity_poly.pdbx_seq_one_letter_code
_entity_poly.pdbx_strand_id
1 'polypeptide(L)'
;MSRSPRCALALGTAVIMALTLSACSSLFGSRTQSTKLTVGQCVFVPIGTQVDSVTTTECTEEHTGEIYSITAIDRQALPSRDEMDDLVFDTCYNTFEAYVGSTPEETSLDYTAFSPTKATWAAGDRDIICIAVPTGDDKLTQSVRNSGM
;
A
#
# COMPACT_ATOMS: atom_id res chain seq x y z
N MET A 1 5.17 25.93 -77.18
CA MET A 1 3.77 25.49 -77.28
C MET A 1 3.50 24.61 -76.09
N SER A 2 3.17 25.19 -75.03
CA SER A 2 1.80 25.45 -74.49
C SER A 2 1.01 24.17 -74.17
N ARG A 3 0.80 23.94 -72.93
CA ARG A 3 -0.54 23.88 -72.29
C ARG A 3 -0.44 23.36 -70.85
N SER A 4 -0.75 24.23 -69.89
CA SER A 4 -1.07 23.82 -68.54
C SER A 4 -2.45 23.18 -68.50
N PRO A 5 -2.71 22.30 -67.55
CA PRO A 5 -4.06 22.21 -66.99
C PRO A 5 -4.08 22.48 -65.49
N ARG A 6 -5.16 23.12 -65.13
CA ARG A 6 -5.61 23.66 -63.90
C ARG A 6 -5.73 22.59 -62.78
N CYS A 7 -5.13 22.90 -61.60
CA CYS A 7 -5.45 22.20 -60.36
C CYS A 7 -6.84 22.56 -59.88
N ALA A 8 -7.67 21.55 -59.70
CA ALA A 8 -8.93 21.66 -58.98
C ALA A 8 -8.67 21.47 -57.47
N LEU A 9 -9.07 22.46 -56.67
CA LEU A 9 -9.14 22.37 -55.23
C LEU A 9 -10.22 21.38 -54.83
N ALA A 10 -9.86 20.30 -54.16
CA ALA A 10 -10.81 19.48 -53.40
C ALA A 10 -10.64 19.85 -51.92
N LEU A 11 -11.68 20.52 -51.38
CA LEU A 11 -11.83 20.70 -49.93
C LEU A 11 -12.18 19.35 -49.30
N GLY A 12 -11.18 18.77 -48.65
CA GLY A 12 -11.38 17.59 -47.77
C GLY A 12 -11.66 18.06 -46.34
N THR A 13 -12.89 17.90 -45.91
CA THR A 13 -13.32 18.07 -44.53
C THR A 13 -12.64 17.01 -43.66
N ALA A 14 -11.64 17.39 -42.87
CA ALA A 14 -11.03 16.54 -41.87
C ALA A 14 -11.99 16.40 -40.67
N VAL A 15 -12.67 15.25 -40.56
CA VAL A 15 -13.38 14.84 -39.35
C VAL A 15 -12.36 14.46 -38.32
N ILE A 16 -12.16 15.33 -37.33
CA ILE A 16 -11.36 15.03 -36.15
C ILE A 16 -12.18 14.11 -35.25
N MET A 17 -11.96 12.81 -35.34
CA MET A 17 -12.43 11.84 -34.36
C MET A 17 -11.64 12.05 -33.06
N ALA A 18 -12.23 12.73 -32.09
CA ALA A 18 -11.75 12.77 -30.73
C ALA A 18 -11.90 11.37 -30.12
N LEU A 19 -10.80 10.62 -30.06
CA LEU A 19 -10.70 9.40 -29.26
C LEU A 19 -10.72 9.82 -27.79
N THR A 20 -11.86 9.73 -27.16
CA THR A 20 -11.95 9.75 -25.69
C THR A 20 -11.32 8.46 -25.17
N LEU A 21 -10.06 8.54 -24.73
CA LEU A 21 -9.48 7.51 -23.91
C LEU A 21 -10.23 7.51 -22.57
N SER A 22 -11.21 6.62 -22.45
CA SER A 22 -11.75 6.26 -21.15
C SER A 22 -10.61 5.62 -20.36
N ALA A 23 -10.06 6.37 -19.42
CA ALA A 23 -9.18 5.83 -18.40
C ALA A 23 -10.04 4.85 -17.59
N CYS A 24 -9.93 3.55 -17.90
CA CYS A 24 -10.34 2.51 -16.97
C CYS A 24 -9.43 2.63 -15.75
N SER A 25 -9.94 3.27 -14.70
CA SER A 25 -9.36 3.19 -13.37
C SER A 25 -9.21 1.71 -13.04
N SER A 26 -7.97 1.29 -12.88
CA SER A 26 -7.62 -0.09 -12.58
C SER A 26 -8.27 -0.49 -11.25
N LEU A 27 -9.28 -1.34 -11.31
CA LEU A 27 -9.93 -2.02 -10.17
C LEU A 27 -8.97 -3.01 -9.47
N PHE A 28 -7.69 -2.96 -9.78
CA PHE A 28 -6.66 -3.80 -9.19
C PHE A 28 -5.67 -2.92 -8.45
N GLY A 29 -5.50 -3.19 -7.16
CA GLY A 29 -4.52 -2.51 -6.32
C GLY A 29 -3.12 -2.50 -6.94
N SER A 30 -2.35 -1.47 -6.65
CA SER A 30 -0.98 -1.32 -7.13
C SER A 30 -0.03 -2.12 -6.25
N ARG A 31 0.97 -2.80 -6.85
CA ARG A 31 2.04 -3.43 -6.08
C ARG A 31 3.06 -2.39 -5.65
N THR A 32 3.29 -2.30 -4.36
CA THR A 32 4.28 -1.40 -3.76
C THR A 32 5.37 -2.22 -3.08
N GLN A 33 6.63 -1.88 -3.30
CA GLN A 33 7.75 -2.49 -2.57
C GLN A 33 7.63 -2.12 -1.08
N SER A 34 7.97 -3.05 -0.18
CA SER A 34 7.89 -2.83 1.27
C SER A 34 8.64 -1.57 1.74
N THR A 35 9.76 -1.25 1.11
CA THR A 35 10.57 -0.05 1.39
C THR A 35 9.95 1.29 0.95
N LYS A 36 8.78 1.27 0.29
CA LYS A 36 8.07 2.47 -0.18
C LYS A 36 6.68 2.61 0.45
N LEU A 37 6.38 1.81 1.45
CA LEU A 37 5.11 1.88 2.17
C LEU A 37 5.08 3.13 3.06
N THR A 38 3.88 3.64 3.30
CA THR A 38 3.66 4.84 4.12
C THR A 38 2.52 4.63 5.09
N VAL A 39 2.57 5.33 6.21
CA VAL A 39 1.47 5.32 7.20
C VAL A 39 0.18 5.85 6.57
N GLY A 40 -0.93 5.17 6.81
CA GLY A 40 -2.24 5.46 6.24
C GLY A 40 -2.53 4.73 4.93
N GLN A 41 -1.62 3.89 4.48
CA GLN A 41 -1.79 3.11 3.25
C GLN A 41 -2.58 1.83 3.52
N CYS A 42 -3.65 1.61 2.74
CA CYS A 42 -4.47 0.41 2.81
C CYS A 42 -3.89 -0.68 1.91
N VAL A 43 -3.82 -1.90 2.43
CA VAL A 43 -3.07 -3.00 1.85
C VAL A 43 -3.83 -4.33 1.89
N PHE A 44 -3.47 -5.23 0.98
CA PHE A 44 -3.75 -6.65 1.13
C PHE A 44 -2.54 -7.31 1.80
N VAL A 45 -2.72 -7.70 3.05
CA VAL A 45 -1.68 -8.39 3.83
C VAL A 45 -1.44 -9.78 3.21
N PRO A 46 -0.25 -10.08 2.70
CA PRO A 46 0.03 -11.38 2.11
C PRO A 46 0.11 -12.48 3.18
N ILE A 47 -0.31 -13.67 2.81
CA ILE A 47 -0.15 -14.85 3.65
C ILE A 47 1.29 -15.36 3.48
N GLY A 48 2.09 -15.33 4.53
CA GLY A 48 3.47 -15.82 4.53
C GLY A 48 4.46 -14.86 5.19
N THR A 49 5.68 -15.34 5.37
CA THR A 49 6.72 -14.64 6.17
C THR A 49 7.72 -13.81 5.35
N GLN A 50 7.66 -13.89 4.02
CA GLN A 50 8.54 -13.10 3.13
C GLN A 50 7.69 -12.19 2.25
N VAL A 51 7.89 -10.89 2.40
CA VAL A 51 7.13 -9.86 1.70
C VAL A 51 8.07 -8.94 0.95
N ASP A 52 8.28 -9.21 -0.33
CA ASP A 52 9.05 -8.33 -1.22
C ASP A 52 8.20 -7.16 -1.73
N SER A 53 6.89 -7.37 -1.85
CA SER A 53 5.94 -6.34 -2.29
C SER A 53 4.55 -6.59 -1.70
N VAL A 54 3.85 -5.50 -1.44
CA VAL A 54 2.50 -5.48 -0.91
C VAL A 54 1.56 -4.87 -1.95
N THR A 55 0.38 -5.44 -2.12
CA THR A 55 -0.66 -4.83 -2.94
C THR A 55 -1.34 -3.74 -2.13
N THR A 56 -1.34 -2.52 -2.65
CA THR A 56 -1.96 -1.35 -2.04
C THR A 56 -3.24 -0.97 -2.79
N THR A 57 -4.21 -0.40 -2.08
CA THR A 57 -5.47 0.07 -2.65
C THR A 57 -5.93 1.35 -1.93
N GLU A 58 -6.97 1.99 -2.47
CA GLU A 58 -7.66 3.07 -1.75
C GLU A 58 -8.42 2.48 -0.55
N CYS A 59 -8.43 3.19 0.59
CA CYS A 59 -9.07 2.69 1.80
C CYS A 59 -10.61 2.61 1.70
N THR A 60 -11.21 3.18 0.69
CA THR A 60 -12.64 3.03 0.37
C THR A 60 -12.97 1.73 -0.36
N GLU A 61 -11.96 1.03 -0.84
CA GLU A 61 -12.09 -0.28 -1.47
C GLU A 61 -11.82 -1.39 -0.46
N GLU A 62 -12.26 -2.61 -0.75
CA GLU A 62 -11.96 -3.77 0.11
C GLU A 62 -10.45 -3.98 0.27
N HIS A 63 -10.01 -4.14 1.51
CA HIS A 63 -8.62 -4.42 1.87
C HIS A 63 -8.54 -5.22 3.17
N THR A 64 -7.36 -5.73 3.51
CA THR A 64 -7.18 -6.59 4.69
C THR A 64 -6.36 -5.97 5.80
N GLY A 65 -5.85 -4.76 5.60
CA GLY A 65 -5.12 -4.04 6.64
C GLY A 65 -4.73 -2.64 6.23
N GLU A 66 -4.40 -1.82 7.22
CA GLU A 66 -3.92 -0.45 7.04
C GLU A 66 -2.63 -0.25 7.84
N ILE A 67 -1.62 0.35 7.20
CA ILE A 67 -0.33 0.65 7.83
C ILE A 67 -0.53 1.82 8.79
N TYR A 68 -0.30 1.59 10.08
CA TYR A 68 -0.50 2.62 11.09
C TYR A 68 0.81 3.14 11.72
N SER A 69 1.90 2.38 11.63
CA SER A 69 3.21 2.81 12.14
C SER A 69 4.33 2.25 11.28
N ILE A 70 5.40 3.03 11.11
CA ILE A 70 6.66 2.59 10.51
C ILE A 70 7.77 3.15 11.40
N THR A 71 8.56 2.26 11.99
CA THR A 71 9.59 2.62 12.96
C THR A 71 10.90 1.93 12.61
N ALA A 72 11.96 2.71 12.48
CA ALA A 72 13.28 2.18 12.21
C ALA A 72 13.93 1.58 13.47
N ILE A 73 14.52 0.41 13.31
CA ILE A 73 15.32 -0.27 14.35
C ILE A 73 16.70 0.39 14.43
N ASP A 74 16.99 1.05 15.54
CA ASP A 74 18.30 1.64 15.81
C ASP A 74 19.27 0.58 16.37
N ARG A 75 19.72 -0.34 15.54
CA ARG A 75 20.68 -1.38 15.84
C ARG A 75 21.65 -1.58 14.67
N GLN A 76 22.92 -1.88 14.98
CA GLN A 76 23.91 -2.17 13.96
C GLN A 76 23.81 -3.60 13.42
N ALA A 77 23.45 -4.55 14.27
CA ALA A 77 23.26 -5.95 13.92
C ALA A 77 21.77 -6.31 13.90
N LEU A 78 21.41 -7.27 13.05
CA LEU A 78 20.05 -7.84 13.04
C LEU A 78 19.76 -8.42 14.44
N PRO A 79 18.68 -8.00 15.10
CA PRO A 79 18.24 -8.62 16.35
C PRO A 79 18.02 -10.13 16.20
N SER A 80 18.19 -10.88 17.28
CA SER A 80 17.73 -12.26 17.34
C SER A 80 16.22 -12.33 17.13
N ARG A 81 15.67 -13.53 16.91
CA ARG A 81 14.23 -13.68 16.70
C ARG A 81 13.44 -13.17 17.90
N ASP A 82 13.82 -13.58 19.11
CA ASP A 82 13.11 -13.18 20.34
C ASP A 82 13.18 -11.67 20.55
N GLU A 83 14.37 -11.05 20.34
CA GLU A 83 14.53 -9.59 20.41
C GLU A 83 13.70 -8.86 19.33
N MET A 84 13.54 -9.44 18.13
CA MET A 84 12.72 -8.86 17.07
C MET A 84 11.24 -8.95 17.43
N ASP A 85 10.81 -10.09 17.98
CA ASP A 85 9.42 -10.28 18.41
C ASP A 85 9.06 -9.29 19.54
N ASP A 86 9.96 -9.05 20.50
CA ASP A 86 9.80 -8.02 21.53
C ASP A 86 9.74 -6.62 20.95
N LEU A 87 10.61 -6.27 20.01
CA LEU A 87 10.63 -4.97 19.35
C LEU A 87 9.34 -4.73 18.54
N VAL A 88 8.84 -5.74 17.85
CA VAL A 88 7.58 -5.68 17.12
C VAL A 88 6.43 -5.46 18.09
N PHE A 89 6.35 -6.23 19.16
CA PHE A 89 5.31 -6.07 20.17
C PHE A 89 5.34 -4.65 20.75
N ASP A 90 6.47 -4.20 21.27
CA ASP A 90 6.61 -2.88 21.88
C ASP A 90 6.25 -1.77 20.90
N THR A 91 6.72 -1.86 19.67
CA THR A 91 6.47 -0.82 18.65
C THR A 91 5.01 -0.78 18.25
N CYS A 92 4.44 -1.93 17.88
CA CYS A 92 3.11 -1.98 17.29
C CYS A 92 2.03 -1.80 18.34
N TYR A 93 2.14 -2.44 19.50
CA TYR A 93 1.16 -2.30 20.57
C TYR A 93 1.07 -0.85 21.08
N ASN A 94 2.19 -0.22 21.39
CA ASN A 94 2.22 1.12 21.96
C ASN A 94 1.80 2.23 20.98
N THR A 95 1.82 1.97 19.66
CA THR A 95 1.41 2.95 18.65
C THR A 95 -0.01 2.73 18.12
N PHE A 96 -0.64 1.60 18.43
CA PHE A 96 -1.94 1.21 17.90
C PHE A 96 -3.06 2.16 18.35
N GLU A 97 -3.21 2.37 19.66
CA GLU A 97 -4.26 3.22 20.23
C GLU A 97 -4.20 4.66 19.70
N ALA A 98 -3.00 5.21 19.60
CA ALA A 98 -2.79 6.58 19.09
C ALA A 98 -3.27 6.76 17.64
N TYR A 99 -3.31 5.67 16.86
CA TYR A 99 -3.75 5.68 15.48
C TYR A 99 -5.22 5.31 15.33
N VAL A 100 -5.65 4.22 15.95
CA VAL A 100 -7.00 3.66 15.81
C VAL A 100 -8.01 4.39 16.69
N GLY A 101 -7.60 4.83 17.89
CA GLY A 101 -8.46 5.47 18.87
C GLY A 101 -9.03 4.52 19.94
N SER A 102 -8.60 3.24 19.92
CA SER A 102 -8.92 2.20 20.91
C SER A 102 -7.76 1.24 21.02
N THR A 103 -7.61 0.52 22.14
CA THR A 103 -6.61 -0.53 22.29
C THR A 103 -7.01 -1.79 21.50
N PRO A 104 -6.07 -2.70 21.17
CA PRO A 104 -6.42 -3.95 20.49
C PRO A 104 -7.47 -4.79 21.23
N GLU A 105 -7.49 -4.72 22.57
CA GLU A 105 -8.42 -5.47 23.42
C GLU A 105 -9.85 -4.90 23.40
N GLU A 106 -10.02 -3.64 22.99
CA GLU A 106 -11.30 -2.92 23.01
C GLU A 106 -11.91 -2.74 21.63
N THR A 107 -11.28 -3.29 20.59
CA THR A 107 -11.69 -3.13 19.20
C THR A 107 -11.88 -4.49 18.50
N SER A 108 -12.51 -4.50 17.34
CA SER A 108 -12.56 -5.64 16.42
C SER A 108 -11.32 -5.76 15.53
N LEU A 109 -10.29 -4.96 15.80
CA LEU A 109 -9.02 -4.98 15.10
C LEU A 109 -7.94 -5.61 15.97
N ASP A 110 -6.95 -6.16 15.30
CA ASP A 110 -5.69 -6.63 15.85
C ASP A 110 -4.56 -6.01 15.03
N TYR A 111 -3.33 -6.35 15.32
CA TYR A 111 -2.19 -5.92 14.52
C TYR A 111 -1.32 -7.08 14.08
N THR A 112 -0.68 -6.87 12.95
CA THR A 112 0.44 -7.68 12.46
C THR A 112 1.57 -6.75 12.04
N ALA A 113 2.74 -7.33 11.74
CA ALA A 113 3.88 -6.52 11.32
C ALA A 113 4.70 -7.18 10.23
N PHE A 114 5.32 -6.34 9.40
CA PHE A 114 6.49 -6.73 8.64
C PHE A 114 7.74 -6.26 9.40
N SER A 115 8.73 -7.14 9.49
CA SER A 115 10.01 -6.85 10.09
C SER A 115 11.15 -7.33 9.20
N PRO A 116 12.35 -6.76 9.33
CA PRO A 116 13.49 -7.15 8.51
C PRO A 116 13.84 -8.62 8.63
N THR A 117 14.06 -9.26 7.52
CA THR A 117 14.67 -10.59 7.43
C THR A 117 16.20 -10.45 7.35
N LYS A 118 16.94 -11.56 7.48
CA LYS A 118 18.39 -11.56 7.27
C LYS A 118 18.79 -11.00 5.89
N ALA A 119 17.99 -11.31 4.85
CA ALA A 119 18.26 -10.85 3.50
C ALA A 119 17.98 -9.35 3.33
N THR A 120 16.81 -8.88 3.81
CA THR A 120 16.44 -7.47 3.69
C THR A 120 17.28 -6.58 4.60
N TRP A 121 17.67 -7.07 5.81
CA TRP A 121 18.61 -6.37 6.67
C TRP A 121 19.97 -6.15 6.00
N ALA A 122 20.50 -7.17 5.33
CA ALA A 122 21.74 -7.04 4.57
C ALA A 122 21.62 -6.05 3.41
N ALA A 123 20.41 -5.85 2.88
CA ALA A 123 20.08 -4.86 1.86
C ALA A 123 19.79 -3.45 2.43
N GLY A 124 19.84 -3.27 3.76
CA GLY A 124 19.66 -1.98 4.42
C GLY A 124 18.29 -1.73 5.03
N ASP A 125 17.37 -2.71 4.97
CA ASP A 125 16.07 -2.61 5.62
C ASP A 125 16.22 -2.60 7.15
N ARG A 126 15.51 -1.66 7.79
CA ARG A 126 15.53 -1.45 9.24
C ARG A 126 14.15 -1.23 9.81
N ASP A 127 13.09 -1.29 8.98
CA ASP A 127 11.77 -0.84 9.36
C ASP A 127 10.93 -1.97 9.97
N ILE A 128 10.32 -1.69 11.11
CA ILE A 128 9.14 -2.41 11.60
C ILE A 128 7.93 -1.66 11.04
N ILE A 129 7.11 -2.35 10.27
CA ILE A 129 5.90 -1.81 9.67
C ILE A 129 4.70 -2.45 10.34
N CYS A 130 3.96 -1.69 11.14
CA CYS A 130 2.79 -2.15 11.87
C CYS A 130 1.52 -1.95 11.04
N ILE A 131 0.68 -2.97 10.99
CA ILE A 131 -0.50 -3.03 10.15
C ILE A 131 -1.69 -3.43 11.03
N ALA A 132 -2.71 -2.57 11.10
CA ALA A 132 -3.99 -2.91 11.72
C ALA A 132 -4.79 -3.82 10.78
N VAL A 133 -5.32 -4.90 11.32
CA VAL A 133 -6.06 -5.93 10.58
C VAL A 133 -7.33 -6.30 11.34
N PRO A 134 -8.41 -6.75 10.68
CA PRO A 134 -9.57 -7.32 11.37
C PRO A 134 -9.20 -8.59 12.16
N THR A 135 -9.87 -8.82 13.29
CA THR A 135 -9.68 -10.02 14.13
C THR A 135 -10.26 -11.31 13.53
N GLY A 136 -10.77 -11.27 12.31
CA GLY A 136 -11.35 -12.41 11.60
C GLY A 136 -11.07 -12.36 10.11
N ASP A 137 -11.93 -13.02 9.34
CA ASP A 137 -11.83 -13.03 7.87
C ASP A 137 -12.51 -11.82 7.21
N ASP A 138 -12.95 -10.85 8.01
CA ASP A 138 -13.63 -9.66 7.53
C ASP A 138 -12.68 -8.77 6.68
N LYS A 139 -13.27 -7.95 5.84
CA LYS A 139 -12.57 -6.95 5.05
C LYS A 139 -12.88 -5.56 5.59
N LEU A 140 -11.89 -4.70 5.48
CA LEU A 140 -12.05 -3.28 5.70
C LEU A 140 -12.49 -2.61 4.40
N THR A 141 -13.35 -1.60 4.51
CA THR A 141 -13.82 -0.75 3.39
C THR A 141 -13.72 0.72 3.72
N GLN A 142 -13.00 1.04 4.78
CA GLN A 142 -12.71 2.40 5.24
C GLN A 142 -11.39 2.41 6.02
N SER A 143 -10.80 3.60 6.17
CA SER A 143 -9.63 3.76 7.03
C SER A 143 -9.97 3.48 8.49
N VAL A 144 -9.04 2.82 9.18
CA VAL A 144 -9.14 2.57 10.63
C VAL A 144 -8.61 3.72 11.48
N ARG A 145 -8.07 4.77 10.87
CA ARG A 145 -7.56 5.94 11.58
C ARG A 145 -8.68 6.65 12.36
N ASN A 146 -8.53 6.73 13.68
CA ASN A 146 -9.49 7.32 14.61
C ASN A 146 -10.90 6.71 14.49
N SER A 147 -10.99 5.47 14.05
CA SER A 147 -12.27 4.77 13.89
C SER A 147 -12.83 4.26 15.21
N GLY A 148 -11.98 3.92 16.16
CA GLY A 148 -12.35 3.29 17.43
C GLY A 148 -13.03 1.93 17.25
N MET A 149 -12.89 1.28 16.06
CA MET A 149 -13.56 0.03 15.72
C MET A 149 -13.10 -1.12 16.59
#